data_add15bd8c51ef2e1e3fcd19ba05e5c7f
#
_entry.id   add15bd8c51ef2e1e3fcd19ba05e5c7f
#
_cell.length_a   1.000
_cell.length_b   1.000
_cell.length_c   1.000
_cell.angle_alpha   90.00
_cell.angle_beta   90.00
_cell.angle_gamma   90.00
#
_symmetry.space_group_name_H-M   'P 1'
#
loop_
_entity.id
_entity.type
_entity.pdbx_description
1 polymer ?
#
loop_
_entity_poly.entity_id
_entity_poly.type
_entity_poly.pdbx_seq_one_letter_code
_entity_poly.pdbx_strand_id
1 'polypeptide(L)'
;MKNVSIKLKFRRSVNPEKEGSLIYQLIYERKVCRITSKYKIFNHEWDEATGQILFSSLDSSRDSQLGMIRFNVDWELHQLCKIVDTLALSGQEWTFSDLTSHFNSFIDKDSSVFHFIQMQIQRKKQLGKVRSSETYQATLNSFMSFRCGVDLTFDMIDSELMELYEAELQNRGLTRNTSSFYLRILRTNYKLAVEKGLTQDCHPFKRVYCGIDKTVKRSLSFAKIKQIKELDLSLTPSLDFARDMFLFSFCTRGMSFVDMAYLKKKDLKNGYLTYRRKKTGQLLTVEWTRQMQDIIDKYPINPTQYLLPLILREDGSERRQYQNQMMKINRHLKDIASLIKLPVSMGHRTKRFFQWSGKMGERF
;
A
#
# COMPACT_ATOMS: atom_id res chain seq x y z
N MET A 1 24.08 -6.44 30.17
CA MET A 1 22.66 -6.15 29.88
C MET A 1 21.81 -7.12 30.69
N LYS A 2 20.91 -6.62 31.54
CA LYS A 2 20.00 -7.49 32.28
C LYS A 2 18.95 -8.05 31.30
N ASN A 3 18.96 -9.37 31.08
CA ASN A 3 18.07 -10.02 30.10
C ASN A 3 16.64 -10.15 30.66
N VAL A 4 15.69 -9.43 30.08
CA VAL A 4 14.27 -9.64 30.30
C VAL A 4 13.75 -10.54 29.19
N SER A 5 13.08 -11.64 29.54
CA SER A 5 12.40 -12.53 28.58
C SER A 5 10.92 -12.19 28.57
N ILE A 6 10.38 -11.89 27.37
CA ILE A 6 8.95 -11.61 27.18
C ILE A 6 8.40 -12.67 26.23
N LYS A 7 7.34 -13.37 26.65
CA LYS A 7 6.69 -14.44 25.86
C LYS A 7 5.19 -14.30 25.90
N LEU A 8 4.54 -14.56 24.77
CA LEU A 8 3.11 -14.74 24.70
C LEU A 8 2.75 -16.14 25.24
N LYS A 9 1.72 -16.19 26.04
CA LYS A 9 1.16 -17.44 26.59
C LYS A 9 -0.36 -17.41 26.47
N PHE A 10 -0.95 -18.57 26.37
CA PHE A 10 -2.39 -18.75 26.35
C PHE A 10 -2.86 -19.37 27.66
N ARG A 11 -3.84 -18.76 28.29
CA ARG A 11 -4.54 -19.28 29.47
C ARG A 11 -5.87 -19.85 29.03
N ARG A 12 -5.98 -21.17 29.04
CA ARG A 12 -7.19 -21.90 28.67
C ARG A 12 -8.38 -21.51 29.54
N SER A 13 -9.56 -21.47 28.95
CA SER A 13 -10.81 -21.41 29.71
C SER A 13 -11.11 -22.78 30.37
N VAL A 14 -11.73 -22.75 31.52
CA VAL A 14 -12.22 -23.96 32.20
C VAL A 14 -13.32 -24.66 31.38
N ASN A 15 -14.12 -23.83 30.65
CA ASN A 15 -15.13 -24.35 29.73
C ASN A 15 -14.52 -24.39 28.31
N PRO A 16 -14.43 -25.56 27.65
CA PRO A 16 -13.85 -25.73 26.32
C PRO A 16 -14.56 -24.90 25.21
N GLU A 17 -15.85 -24.60 25.39
CA GLU A 17 -16.64 -23.78 24.44
C GLU A 17 -16.45 -22.30 24.62
N LYS A 18 -15.72 -21.84 25.64
CA LYS A 18 -15.43 -20.43 25.88
C LYS A 18 -14.00 -20.12 25.53
N GLU A 19 -13.82 -18.89 25.01
CA GLU A 19 -12.50 -18.36 24.72
C GLU A 19 -11.65 -18.22 26.00
N GLY A 20 -10.39 -18.62 25.90
CA GLY A 20 -9.35 -18.35 26.89
C GLY A 20 -8.70 -16.98 26.66
N SER A 21 -7.77 -16.58 27.51
CA SER A 21 -7.11 -15.27 27.47
C SER A 21 -5.66 -15.39 27.05
N LEU A 22 -5.19 -14.48 26.19
CA LEU A 22 -3.77 -14.30 25.90
C LEU A 22 -3.10 -13.51 27.03
N ILE A 23 -1.89 -13.90 27.39
CA ILE A 23 -1.14 -13.33 28.54
C ILE A 23 0.30 -13.06 28.09
N TYR A 24 0.81 -11.87 28.41
CA TYR A 24 2.23 -11.54 28.31
C TYR A 24 2.94 -12.00 29.59
N GLN A 25 3.84 -12.96 29.45
CA GLN A 25 4.69 -13.42 30.55
C GLN A 25 6.06 -12.79 30.44
N LEU A 26 6.43 -12.01 31.46
CA LEU A 26 7.72 -11.36 31.56
C LEU A 26 8.54 -12.06 32.67
N ILE A 27 9.80 -12.33 32.40
CA ILE A 27 10.73 -12.94 33.34
C ILE A 27 11.94 -12.01 33.48
N TYR A 28 12.17 -11.53 34.67
CA TYR A 28 13.29 -10.67 35.04
C TYR A 28 13.82 -11.06 36.41
N GLU A 29 15.16 -11.26 36.55
CA GLU A 29 15.82 -11.64 37.80
C GLU A 29 15.12 -12.82 38.52
N ARG A 30 14.74 -13.86 37.79
CA ARG A 30 14.00 -15.04 38.28
C ARG A 30 12.58 -14.77 38.79
N LYS A 31 12.13 -13.52 38.75
CA LYS A 31 10.73 -13.17 39.04
C LYS A 31 9.90 -13.21 37.79
N VAL A 32 8.64 -13.62 37.92
CA VAL A 32 7.68 -13.74 36.80
C VAL A 32 6.56 -12.75 37.02
N CYS A 33 6.33 -11.90 36.02
CA CYS A 33 5.16 -11.04 35.94
C CYS A 33 4.25 -11.50 34.81
N ARG A 34 2.94 -11.44 34.99
CA ARG A 34 1.94 -11.81 33.98
C ARG A 34 0.98 -10.65 33.79
N ILE A 35 0.90 -10.16 32.54
CA ILE A 35 -0.04 -9.13 32.13
C ILE A 35 -1.11 -9.80 31.25
N THR A 36 -2.37 -9.79 31.68
CA THR A 36 -3.47 -10.34 30.90
C THR A 36 -3.86 -9.34 29.82
N SER A 37 -3.86 -9.81 28.57
CA SER A 37 -4.32 -8.99 27.46
C SER A 37 -5.85 -8.93 27.38
N LYS A 38 -6.39 -8.01 26.61
CA LYS A 38 -7.84 -7.92 26.31
C LYS A 38 -8.29 -8.95 25.25
N TYR A 39 -7.36 -9.67 24.64
CA TYR A 39 -7.65 -10.58 23.52
C TYR A 39 -7.95 -11.97 24.03
N LYS A 40 -8.96 -12.59 23.41
CA LYS A 40 -9.40 -13.94 23.71
C LYS A 40 -9.45 -14.76 22.43
N ILE A 41 -9.11 -16.06 22.57
CA ILE A 41 -9.15 -17.04 21.48
C ILE A 41 -9.64 -18.36 22.01
N PHE A 42 -10.10 -19.25 21.14
CA PHE A 42 -10.49 -20.61 21.50
C PHE A 42 -9.27 -21.53 21.68
N ASN A 43 -9.43 -22.65 22.41
CA ASN A 43 -8.35 -23.59 22.68
C ASN A 43 -7.71 -24.16 21.40
N HIS A 44 -8.50 -24.41 20.35
CA HIS A 44 -8.04 -24.95 19.06
C HIS A 44 -7.34 -23.94 18.16
N GLU A 45 -7.42 -22.65 18.50
CA GLU A 45 -6.77 -21.54 17.77
C GLU A 45 -5.37 -21.21 18.30
N TRP A 46 -4.86 -22.02 19.25
CA TRP A 46 -3.55 -21.82 19.85
C TRP A 46 -2.65 -23.02 19.67
N ASP A 47 -1.46 -22.83 19.16
CA ASP A 47 -0.39 -23.84 19.13
C ASP A 47 0.53 -23.66 20.34
N GLU A 48 0.52 -24.65 21.23
CA GLU A 48 1.31 -24.65 22.46
C GLU A 48 2.81 -24.89 22.18
N ALA A 49 3.13 -25.61 21.11
CA ALA A 49 4.52 -25.92 20.75
C ALA A 49 5.24 -24.69 20.19
N THR A 50 4.59 -23.96 19.30
CA THR A 50 5.17 -22.75 18.67
C THR A 50 4.85 -21.46 19.41
N GLY A 51 3.82 -21.46 20.29
CA GLY A 51 3.33 -20.26 20.95
C GLY A 51 2.69 -19.25 20.00
N GLN A 52 2.00 -19.74 18.97
CA GLN A 52 1.41 -18.93 17.92
C GLN A 52 -0.11 -19.16 17.79
N ILE A 53 -0.79 -18.16 17.24
CA ILE A 53 -2.21 -18.25 16.88
C ILE A 53 -2.34 -19.02 15.57
N LEU A 54 -3.16 -20.07 15.57
CA LEU A 54 -3.49 -20.86 14.39
C LEU A 54 -4.68 -20.25 13.65
N PHE A 55 -4.65 -20.36 12.32
CA PHE A 55 -5.73 -19.95 11.44
C PHE A 55 -6.44 -21.20 10.92
N SER A 56 -7.78 -21.16 10.92
CA SER A 56 -8.61 -22.21 10.32
C SER A 56 -9.00 -21.76 8.92
N SER A 57 -8.60 -22.48 7.88
CA SER A 57 -8.97 -22.15 6.49
C SER A 57 -10.47 -22.30 6.18
N LEU A 58 -11.29 -22.66 7.16
CA LEU A 58 -12.71 -22.97 7.00
C LEU A 58 -13.63 -21.76 7.25
N ASP A 59 -13.20 -20.77 8.04
CA ASP A 59 -13.99 -19.56 8.34
C ASP A 59 -13.18 -18.29 8.10
N SER A 60 -13.38 -17.67 6.94
CA SER A 60 -12.66 -16.44 6.55
C SER A 60 -12.99 -15.24 7.44
N SER A 61 -14.15 -15.23 8.12
CA SER A 61 -14.53 -14.14 9.04
C SER A 61 -13.74 -14.28 10.35
N ARG A 62 -13.66 -15.48 10.90
CA ARG A 62 -12.91 -15.77 12.11
C ARG A 62 -11.40 -15.61 11.88
N ASP A 63 -10.88 -16.08 10.76
CA ASP A 63 -9.48 -15.89 10.39
C ASP A 63 -9.11 -14.40 10.26
N SER A 64 -10.02 -13.57 9.77
CA SER A 64 -9.82 -12.12 9.75
C SER A 64 -9.74 -11.53 11.16
N GLN A 65 -10.57 -11.99 12.10
CA GLN A 65 -10.52 -11.60 13.52
C GLN A 65 -9.21 -12.06 14.17
N LEU A 66 -8.82 -13.32 13.98
CA LEU A 66 -7.56 -13.87 14.49
C LEU A 66 -6.35 -13.15 13.94
N GLY A 67 -6.38 -12.77 12.66
CA GLY A 67 -5.36 -11.93 12.04
C GLY A 67 -5.23 -10.56 12.70
N MET A 68 -6.35 -9.94 13.10
CA MET A 68 -6.36 -8.70 13.85
C MET A 68 -5.81 -8.88 15.28
N ILE A 69 -6.22 -9.96 15.97
CA ILE A 69 -5.72 -10.28 17.31
C ILE A 69 -4.22 -10.51 17.27
N ARG A 70 -3.73 -11.33 16.34
CA ARG A 70 -2.29 -11.59 16.16
C ARG A 70 -1.52 -10.30 15.93
N PHE A 71 -2.00 -9.47 15.03
CA PHE A 71 -1.37 -8.19 14.72
C PHE A 71 -1.26 -7.30 15.97
N ASN A 72 -2.35 -7.16 16.74
CA ASN A 72 -2.37 -6.33 17.95
C ASN A 72 -1.43 -6.89 19.03
N VAL A 73 -1.44 -8.20 19.22
CA VAL A 73 -0.57 -8.88 20.19
C VAL A 73 0.91 -8.71 19.84
N ASP A 74 1.27 -8.90 18.57
CA ASP A 74 2.65 -8.71 18.09
C ASP A 74 3.10 -7.25 18.29
N TRP A 75 2.19 -6.30 18.06
CA TRP A 75 2.45 -4.89 18.32
C TRP A 75 2.64 -4.60 19.82
N GLU A 76 1.76 -5.11 20.70
CA GLU A 76 1.86 -4.95 22.15
C GLU A 76 3.15 -5.59 22.71
N LEU A 77 3.54 -6.76 22.22
CA LEU A 77 4.83 -7.38 22.55
C LEU A 77 6.01 -6.49 22.18
N HIS A 78 5.97 -5.91 20.97
CA HIS A 78 7.02 -5.00 20.54
C HIS A 78 7.11 -3.74 21.40
N GLN A 79 5.98 -3.19 21.85
CA GLN A 79 5.96 -2.06 22.76
C GLN A 79 6.51 -2.44 24.15
N LEU A 80 6.15 -3.62 24.69
CA LEU A 80 6.72 -4.14 25.94
C LEU A 80 8.25 -4.22 25.85
N CYS A 81 8.80 -4.75 24.75
CA CYS A 81 10.25 -4.79 24.54
C CYS A 81 10.86 -3.37 24.56
N LYS A 82 10.26 -2.41 23.87
CA LYS A 82 10.75 -1.01 23.86
C LYS A 82 10.70 -0.34 25.22
N ILE A 83 9.64 -0.56 26.00
CA ILE A 83 9.54 -0.04 27.37
C ILE A 83 10.66 -0.60 28.23
N VAL A 84 10.91 -1.92 28.13
CA VAL A 84 12.03 -2.56 28.84
C VAL A 84 13.37 -1.96 28.44
N ASP A 85 13.62 -1.79 27.15
CA ASP A 85 14.87 -1.18 26.63
C ASP A 85 15.03 0.25 27.15
N THR A 86 13.96 1.04 27.17
CA THR A 86 13.97 2.42 27.67
C THR A 86 14.26 2.46 29.17
N LEU A 87 13.62 1.59 29.95
CA LEU A 87 13.85 1.47 31.40
C LEU A 87 15.28 1.00 31.70
N ALA A 88 15.80 0.06 30.91
CA ALA A 88 17.19 -0.41 31.04
C ALA A 88 18.23 0.68 30.72
N LEU A 89 17.93 1.54 29.72
CA LEU A 89 18.81 2.65 29.33
C LEU A 89 18.78 3.83 30.33
N SER A 90 17.71 3.98 31.12
CA SER A 90 17.61 5.07 32.11
C SER A 90 18.62 4.94 33.26
N GLY A 91 19.26 3.79 33.42
CA GLY A 91 20.23 3.52 34.48
C GLY A 91 19.62 3.47 35.90
N GLN A 92 18.33 3.64 36.05
CA GLN A 92 17.60 3.55 37.32
C GLN A 92 17.12 2.11 37.55
N GLU A 93 17.04 1.71 38.81
CA GLU A 93 16.35 0.47 39.18
C GLU A 93 14.86 0.64 38.94
N TRP A 94 14.29 -0.28 38.16
CA TRP A 94 12.86 -0.29 37.84
C TRP A 94 12.21 -1.58 38.31
N THR A 95 10.92 -1.53 38.58
CA THR A 95 10.10 -2.63 39.06
C THR A 95 9.11 -3.10 37.99
N PHE A 96 8.51 -4.28 38.16
CA PHE A 96 7.40 -4.71 37.34
C PHE A 96 6.18 -3.78 37.42
N SER A 97 6.02 -3.06 38.56
CA SER A 97 4.97 -2.04 38.70
C SER A 97 5.20 -0.87 37.75
N ASP A 98 6.43 -0.40 37.64
CA ASP A 98 6.80 0.68 36.73
C ASP A 98 6.56 0.27 35.26
N LEU A 99 7.02 -0.92 34.89
CA LEU A 99 6.81 -1.47 33.55
C LEU A 99 5.31 -1.62 33.24
N THR A 100 4.53 -2.17 34.19
CA THR A 100 3.09 -2.34 33.99
C THR A 100 2.36 -1.01 33.92
N SER A 101 2.75 -0.01 34.73
CA SER A 101 2.19 1.33 34.65
C SER A 101 2.48 2.02 33.33
N HIS A 102 3.72 1.93 32.84
CA HIS A 102 4.08 2.44 31.51
C HIS A 102 3.32 1.72 30.41
N PHE A 103 3.20 0.39 30.48
CA PHE A 103 2.48 -0.40 29.49
C PHE A 103 0.98 -0.11 29.49
N ASN A 104 0.34 -0.05 30.66
CA ASN A 104 -1.08 0.29 30.76
C ASN A 104 -1.35 1.71 30.28
N SER A 105 -0.50 2.68 30.65
CA SER A 105 -0.64 4.06 30.16
C SER A 105 -0.47 4.15 28.64
N PHE A 106 0.20 3.17 28.03
CA PHE A 106 0.38 3.06 26.59
C PHE A 106 -0.81 2.36 25.90
N ILE A 107 -1.36 1.32 26.53
CA ILE A 107 -2.53 0.56 25.99
C ILE A 107 -3.85 1.32 26.18
N ASP A 108 -4.04 1.98 27.33
CA ASP A 108 -5.24 2.82 27.61
C ASP A 108 -5.33 4.03 26.66
N LYS A 109 -4.22 4.38 26.01
CA LYS A 109 -4.22 5.36 24.94
C LYS A 109 -4.42 4.64 23.60
N ASP A 110 -5.66 4.48 23.15
CA ASP A 110 -6.03 4.23 21.72
C ASP A 110 -5.40 5.31 20.79
N SER A 111 -4.48 6.09 21.32
CA SER A 111 -3.86 7.28 20.75
C SER A 111 -2.54 7.03 20.04
N SER A 112 -2.01 5.79 20.03
CA SER A 112 -0.80 5.45 19.27
C SER A 112 -0.99 5.70 17.77
N VAL A 113 -0.18 6.61 17.22
CA VAL A 113 -0.27 7.02 15.81
C VAL A 113 0.08 5.88 14.87
N PHE A 114 1.15 5.13 15.16
CA PHE A 114 1.60 4.05 14.29
C PHE A 114 0.59 2.92 14.27
N HIS A 115 0.09 2.53 15.44
CA HIS A 115 -0.93 1.50 15.54
C HIS A 115 -2.22 1.91 14.84
N PHE A 116 -2.68 3.13 15.06
CA PHE A 116 -3.89 3.66 14.41
C PHE A 116 -3.78 3.63 12.88
N ILE A 117 -2.66 4.11 12.32
CA ILE A 117 -2.44 4.08 10.87
C ILE A 117 -2.42 2.64 10.35
N GLN A 118 -1.80 1.72 11.09
CA GLN A 118 -1.75 0.31 10.73
C GLN A 118 -3.16 -0.32 10.71
N MET A 119 -4.01 0.02 11.66
CA MET A 119 -5.42 -0.39 11.66
C MET A 119 -6.16 0.15 10.43
N GLN A 120 -5.89 1.41 10.02
CA GLN A 120 -6.48 1.95 8.79
C GLN A 120 -5.97 1.22 7.54
N ILE A 121 -4.71 0.77 7.52
CA ILE A 121 -4.14 -0.06 6.44
C ILE A 121 -4.89 -1.37 6.34
N GLN A 122 -5.09 -2.08 7.45
CA GLN A 122 -5.83 -3.36 7.48
C GLN A 122 -7.28 -3.16 7.02
N ARG A 123 -7.97 -2.14 7.54
CA ARG A 123 -9.34 -1.81 7.11
C ARG A 123 -9.42 -1.57 5.60
N LYS A 124 -8.43 -0.86 5.01
CA LYS A 124 -8.39 -0.64 3.55
C LYS A 124 -8.17 -1.93 2.78
N LYS A 125 -7.36 -2.87 3.30
CA LYS A 125 -7.16 -4.20 2.70
C LYS A 125 -8.47 -4.99 2.71
N GLN A 126 -9.17 -5.06 3.83
CA GLN A 126 -10.47 -5.72 3.98
C GLN A 126 -11.53 -5.16 3.01
N LEU A 127 -11.53 -3.83 2.81
CA LEU A 127 -12.40 -3.15 1.85
C LEU A 127 -11.96 -3.32 0.37
N GLY A 128 -10.96 -4.16 0.07
CA GLY A 128 -10.44 -4.34 -1.28
C GLY A 128 -9.67 -3.14 -1.84
N LYS A 129 -9.44 -2.08 -1.05
CA LYS A 129 -8.74 -0.85 -1.47
C LYS A 129 -7.22 -1.03 -1.40
N VAL A 130 -6.70 -2.08 -2.04
CA VAL A 130 -5.29 -2.52 -1.95
C VAL A 130 -4.32 -1.38 -2.28
N ARG A 131 -4.57 -0.59 -3.34
CA ARG A 131 -3.68 0.52 -3.70
C ARG A 131 -3.62 1.59 -2.61
N SER A 132 -4.76 1.90 -1.98
CA SER A 132 -4.80 2.85 -0.86
C SER A 132 -4.06 2.31 0.36
N SER A 133 -4.19 1.02 0.67
CA SER A 133 -3.44 0.41 1.78
C SER A 133 -1.92 0.47 1.55
N GLU A 134 -1.44 0.22 0.32
CA GLU A 134 -0.03 0.35 -0.05
C GLU A 134 0.50 1.79 0.14
N THR A 135 -0.30 2.80 -0.20
CA THR A 135 0.11 4.20 -0.03
C THR A 135 0.15 4.62 1.43
N TYR A 136 -0.79 4.14 2.25
CA TYR A 136 -0.77 4.35 3.70
C TYR A 136 0.44 3.65 4.34
N GLN A 137 0.75 2.43 3.93
CA GLN A 137 1.94 1.70 4.40
C GLN A 137 3.23 2.44 4.06
N ALA A 138 3.37 2.95 2.83
CA ALA A 138 4.54 3.73 2.44
C ALA A 138 4.69 5.01 3.27
N THR A 139 3.57 5.68 3.60
CA THR A 139 3.57 6.87 4.46
C THR A 139 3.97 6.51 5.89
N LEU A 140 3.39 5.44 6.44
CA LEU A 140 3.73 4.95 7.77
C LEU A 140 5.22 4.61 7.88
N ASN A 141 5.76 3.85 6.92
CA ASN A 141 7.18 3.48 6.91
C ASN A 141 8.09 4.73 6.84
N SER A 142 7.71 5.73 6.04
CA SER A 142 8.45 6.99 5.96
C SER A 142 8.42 7.77 7.27
N PHE A 143 7.26 7.84 7.92
CA PHE A 143 7.11 8.54 9.19
C PHE A 143 7.80 7.80 10.34
N MET A 144 7.70 6.46 10.37
CA MET A 144 8.46 5.63 11.33
C MET A 144 9.97 5.81 11.18
N SER A 145 10.47 5.87 9.93
CA SER A 145 11.89 6.12 9.66
C SER A 145 12.33 7.51 10.18
N PHE A 146 11.54 8.55 9.97
CA PHE A 146 11.77 9.89 10.51
C PHE A 146 11.83 9.89 12.05
N ARG A 147 10.94 9.14 12.68
CA ARG A 147 10.87 9.01 14.15
C ARG A 147 11.85 7.97 14.73
N CYS A 148 12.76 7.41 13.93
CA CYS A 148 13.67 6.34 14.35
C CYS A 148 12.94 5.13 14.98
N GLY A 149 11.71 4.86 14.53
CA GLY A 149 10.87 3.80 15.07
C GLY A 149 10.17 4.10 16.40
N VAL A 150 10.38 5.28 16.99
CA VAL A 150 9.71 5.69 18.23
C VAL A 150 8.29 6.16 17.92
N ASP A 151 7.31 5.45 18.45
CA ASP A 151 5.90 5.80 18.32
C ASP A 151 5.56 7.07 19.15
N LEU A 152 4.40 7.65 18.87
CA LEU A 152 3.91 8.84 19.55
C LEU A 152 2.38 8.80 19.64
N THR A 153 1.82 9.64 20.47
CA THR A 153 0.38 9.86 20.59
C THR A 153 -0.06 11.02 19.68
N PHE A 154 -1.35 11.11 19.37
CA PHE A 154 -1.87 12.15 18.46
C PHE A 154 -1.76 13.56 19.03
N ASP A 155 -1.75 13.73 20.36
CA ASP A 155 -1.52 15.00 21.05
C ASP A 155 -0.08 15.53 20.90
N MET A 156 0.88 14.65 20.58
CA MET A 156 2.27 15.02 20.29
C MET A 156 2.48 15.46 18.84
N ILE A 157 1.46 15.34 17.98
CA ILE A 157 1.52 15.82 16.60
C ILE A 157 1.17 17.30 16.58
N ASP A 158 2.17 18.15 16.57
CA ASP A 158 2.06 19.60 16.46
C ASP A 158 2.61 20.13 15.13
N SER A 159 2.56 21.45 14.96
CA SER A 159 3.04 22.11 13.74
C SER A 159 4.54 21.99 13.57
N GLU A 160 5.30 22.04 14.66
CA GLU A 160 6.77 21.97 14.64
C GLU A 160 7.24 20.59 14.19
N LEU A 161 6.66 19.51 14.72
CA LEU A 161 6.95 18.14 14.29
C LEU A 161 6.65 17.94 12.80
N MET A 162 5.55 18.53 12.29
CA MET A 162 5.20 18.40 10.88
C MET A 162 6.13 19.19 9.97
N GLU A 163 6.59 20.38 10.39
CA GLU A 163 7.61 21.16 9.68
C GLU A 163 8.94 20.40 9.62
N LEU A 164 9.39 19.82 10.72
CA LEU A 164 10.59 18.98 10.78
C LEU A 164 10.49 17.75 9.85
N TYR A 165 9.32 17.11 9.84
CA TYR A 165 9.11 15.98 8.92
C TYR A 165 9.11 16.41 7.46
N GLU A 166 8.50 17.54 7.10
CA GLU A 166 8.55 18.09 5.74
C GLU A 166 9.98 18.40 5.31
N ALA A 167 10.76 19.05 6.19
CA ALA A 167 12.17 19.35 5.95
C ALA A 167 13.01 18.09 5.74
N GLU A 168 12.81 17.05 6.54
CA GLU A 168 13.48 15.76 6.38
C GLU A 168 13.13 15.10 5.05
N LEU A 169 11.87 15.13 4.62
CA LEU A 169 11.46 14.62 3.32
C LEU A 169 12.13 15.38 2.16
N GLN A 170 12.31 16.70 2.30
CA GLN A 170 13.03 17.54 1.32
C GLN A 170 14.53 17.21 1.30
N ASN A 171 15.16 17.06 2.47
CA ASN A 171 16.57 16.68 2.60
C ASN A 171 16.86 15.31 1.95
N ARG A 172 15.92 14.38 1.98
CA ARG A 172 15.98 13.10 1.23
C ARG A 172 15.82 13.26 -0.29
N GLY A 173 15.70 14.48 -0.81
CA GLY A 173 15.54 14.77 -2.22
C GLY A 173 14.16 14.46 -2.79
N LEU A 174 13.12 14.33 -1.95
CA LEU A 174 11.76 14.09 -2.42
C LEU A 174 11.17 15.36 -3.04
N THR A 175 10.45 15.19 -4.16
CA THR A 175 9.74 16.31 -4.77
C THR A 175 8.61 16.79 -3.86
N ARG A 176 8.31 18.11 -3.91
CA ARG A 176 7.25 18.75 -3.12
C ARG A 176 5.89 18.02 -3.21
N ASN A 177 5.52 17.54 -4.39
CA ASN A 177 4.31 16.73 -4.55
C ASN A 177 4.37 15.38 -3.84
N THR A 178 5.56 14.80 -3.66
CA THR A 178 5.73 13.54 -2.93
C THR A 178 5.67 13.77 -1.42
N SER A 179 6.33 14.82 -0.91
CA SER A 179 6.25 15.22 0.50
C SER A 179 4.81 15.56 0.88
N SER A 180 4.15 16.39 0.08
CA SER A 180 2.73 16.72 0.25
C SER A 180 1.83 15.49 0.23
N PHE A 181 2.14 14.46 -0.57
CA PHE A 181 1.37 13.23 -0.59
C PHE A 181 1.43 12.50 0.76
N TYR A 182 2.60 12.39 1.38
CA TYR A 182 2.75 11.79 2.71
C TYR A 182 2.04 12.63 3.79
N LEU A 183 2.24 13.94 3.79
CA LEU A 183 1.59 14.85 4.73
C LEU A 183 0.06 14.80 4.64
N ARG A 184 -0.51 14.69 3.44
CA ARG A 184 -1.97 14.55 3.26
C ARG A 184 -2.51 13.24 3.83
N ILE A 185 -1.77 12.15 3.75
CA ILE A 185 -2.18 10.87 4.35
C ILE A 185 -2.13 10.97 5.88
N LEU A 186 -1.06 11.56 6.44
CA LEU A 186 -0.99 11.81 7.89
C LEU A 186 -2.12 12.71 8.35
N ARG A 187 -2.37 13.83 7.64
CA ARG A 187 -3.49 14.74 7.94
C ARG A 187 -4.84 14.03 7.92
N THR A 188 -5.04 13.10 6.99
CA THR A 188 -6.29 12.33 6.93
C THR A 188 -6.44 11.43 8.15
N ASN A 189 -5.36 10.77 8.60
CA ASN A 189 -5.38 9.93 9.80
C ASN A 189 -5.55 10.76 11.06
N TYR A 190 -4.88 11.92 11.16
CA TYR A 190 -5.03 12.86 12.27
C TYR A 190 -6.48 13.35 12.41
N LYS A 191 -7.09 13.81 11.31
CA LYS A 191 -8.51 14.21 11.32
C LYS A 191 -9.44 13.08 11.75
N LEU A 192 -9.19 11.86 11.29
CA LEU A 192 -9.98 10.71 11.72
C LEU A 192 -9.78 10.39 13.21
N ALA A 193 -8.59 10.64 13.77
CA ALA A 193 -8.33 10.52 15.20
C ALA A 193 -9.08 11.60 16.00
N VAL A 194 -9.12 12.84 15.51
CA VAL A 194 -9.94 13.92 16.09
C VAL A 194 -11.42 13.56 16.08
N GLU A 195 -11.94 13.08 14.93
CA GLU A 195 -13.34 12.62 14.80
C GLU A 195 -13.69 11.51 15.79
N LYS A 196 -12.72 10.68 16.17
CA LYS A 196 -12.87 9.61 17.18
C LYS A 196 -12.64 10.07 18.62
N GLY A 197 -12.34 11.33 18.85
CA GLY A 197 -12.07 11.88 20.18
C GLY A 197 -10.73 11.45 20.80
N LEU A 198 -9.78 10.95 19.98
CA LEU A 198 -8.46 10.52 20.45
C LEU A 198 -7.51 11.69 20.72
N THR A 199 -7.78 12.86 20.18
CA THR A 199 -7.08 14.12 20.40
C THR A 199 -7.96 15.31 20.05
N GLN A 200 -7.58 16.51 20.50
CA GLN A 200 -8.17 17.77 20.05
C GLN A 200 -7.46 18.29 18.80
N ASP A 201 -8.17 19.00 17.90
CA ASP A 201 -7.57 19.52 16.68
C ASP A 201 -6.73 20.79 16.97
N CYS A 202 -5.41 20.64 17.02
CA CYS A 202 -4.45 21.74 17.13
C CYS A 202 -3.94 22.23 15.75
N HIS A 203 -4.55 21.79 14.63
CA HIS A 203 -4.21 22.19 13.28
C HIS A 203 -2.73 22.00 12.88
N PRO A 204 -2.11 20.83 13.15
CA PRO A 204 -0.66 20.63 12.99
C PRO A 204 -0.17 20.74 11.54
N PHE A 205 -1.07 20.64 10.56
CA PHE A 205 -0.73 20.72 9.14
C PHE A 205 -0.91 22.13 8.54
N LYS A 206 -1.10 23.17 9.35
CA LYS A 206 -1.34 24.53 8.87
C LYS A 206 -0.11 25.15 8.20
N ARG A 207 1.10 24.82 8.71
CA ARG A 207 2.37 25.41 8.25
C ARG A 207 3.09 24.58 7.17
N VAL A 208 2.64 23.35 6.89
CA VAL A 208 3.24 22.46 5.90
C VAL A 208 2.44 22.41 4.61
N TYR A 209 3.12 22.14 3.50
CA TYR A 209 2.48 22.09 2.21
C TYR A 209 1.71 20.78 1.97
N CYS A 210 0.41 20.88 1.96
CA CYS A 210 -0.50 19.78 1.67
C CYS A 210 -1.24 19.94 0.31
N GLY A 211 -0.75 20.81 -0.57
CA GLY A 211 -1.31 21.07 -1.89
C GLY A 211 -0.83 20.10 -2.98
N ILE A 212 -1.11 20.44 -4.22
CA ILE A 212 -0.64 19.73 -5.41
C ILE A 212 -0.10 20.78 -6.39
N ASP A 213 1.20 20.79 -6.59
CA ASP A 213 1.82 21.63 -7.60
C ASP A 213 1.46 21.15 -9.00
N LYS A 214 1.19 22.10 -9.88
CA LYS A 214 1.00 21.83 -11.30
C LYS A 214 2.29 21.23 -11.87
N THR A 215 2.18 20.05 -12.44
CA THR A 215 3.31 19.41 -13.13
C THR A 215 3.22 19.68 -14.61
N VAL A 216 4.36 19.97 -15.25
CA VAL A 216 4.43 20.11 -16.70
C VAL A 216 3.88 18.84 -17.36
N LYS A 217 2.84 19.00 -18.15
CA LYS A 217 2.27 17.92 -18.96
C LYS A 217 3.21 17.70 -20.15
N ARG A 218 3.86 16.57 -20.18
CA ARG A 218 4.74 16.16 -21.29
C ARG A 218 3.91 15.35 -22.27
N SER A 219 3.23 16.05 -23.18
CA SER A 219 2.48 15.42 -24.26
C SER A 219 3.39 15.16 -25.46
N LEU A 220 3.25 14.01 -26.10
CA LEU A 220 3.89 13.74 -27.39
C LEU A 220 3.06 14.40 -28.49
N SER A 221 3.72 15.01 -29.46
CA SER A 221 3.05 15.48 -30.68
C SER A 221 2.61 14.28 -31.53
N PHE A 222 1.59 14.47 -32.36
CA PHE A 222 1.12 13.42 -33.27
C PHE A 222 2.24 12.93 -34.20
N ALA A 223 3.12 13.81 -34.67
CA ALA A 223 4.30 13.45 -35.47
C ALA A 223 5.22 12.45 -34.72
N LYS A 224 5.41 12.63 -33.42
CA LYS A 224 6.21 11.70 -32.61
C LYS A 224 5.50 10.36 -32.42
N ILE A 225 4.18 10.34 -32.28
CA ILE A 225 3.39 9.08 -32.21
C ILE A 225 3.48 8.34 -33.52
N LYS A 226 3.38 9.05 -34.66
CA LYS A 226 3.58 8.48 -36.00
C LYS A 226 4.99 7.88 -36.15
N GLN A 227 6.01 8.61 -35.73
CA GLN A 227 7.40 8.12 -35.73
C GLN A 227 7.56 6.83 -34.89
N ILE A 228 6.93 6.74 -33.71
CA ILE A 228 6.93 5.55 -32.86
C ILE A 228 6.25 4.37 -33.60
N LYS A 229 5.12 4.63 -34.26
CA LYS A 229 4.38 3.62 -35.02
C LYS A 229 5.21 3.04 -36.17
N GLU A 230 5.97 3.89 -36.87
CA GLU A 230 6.73 3.55 -38.08
C GLU A 230 8.12 2.94 -37.79
N LEU A 231 8.52 2.81 -36.50
CA LEU A 231 9.77 2.16 -36.15
C LEU A 231 9.75 0.69 -36.57
N ASP A 232 10.78 0.25 -37.28
CA ASP A 232 11.02 -1.17 -37.49
C ASP A 232 11.63 -1.78 -36.22
N LEU A 233 10.87 -2.61 -35.54
CA LEU A 233 11.23 -3.31 -34.32
C LEU A 233 11.13 -4.82 -34.49
N SER A 234 11.11 -5.32 -35.74
CA SER A 234 10.96 -6.73 -36.08
C SER A 234 12.01 -7.62 -35.43
N LEU A 235 13.25 -7.12 -35.30
CA LEU A 235 14.36 -7.82 -34.65
C LEU A 235 14.31 -7.81 -33.11
N THR A 236 13.39 -7.04 -32.52
CA THR A 236 13.29 -6.88 -31.06
C THR A 236 11.85 -7.03 -30.58
N PRO A 237 11.33 -8.27 -30.51
CA PRO A 237 9.91 -8.54 -30.21
C PRO A 237 9.41 -7.90 -28.89
N SER A 238 10.30 -7.73 -27.91
CA SER A 238 9.95 -7.10 -26.63
C SER A 238 9.71 -5.58 -26.74
N LEU A 239 10.46 -4.89 -27.60
CA LEU A 239 10.23 -3.48 -27.91
C LEU A 239 8.99 -3.32 -28.77
N ASP A 240 8.81 -4.21 -29.74
CA ASP A 240 7.65 -4.25 -30.62
C ASP A 240 6.36 -4.41 -29.80
N PHE A 241 6.32 -5.36 -28.87
CA PHE A 241 5.21 -5.53 -27.94
C PHE A 241 4.94 -4.29 -27.08
N ALA A 242 5.99 -3.64 -26.57
CA ALA A 242 5.84 -2.44 -25.77
C ALA A 242 5.28 -1.26 -26.58
N ARG A 243 5.73 -1.11 -27.83
CA ARG A 243 5.18 -0.14 -28.78
C ARG A 243 3.70 -0.40 -29.03
N ASP A 244 3.33 -1.64 -29.32
CA ASP A 244 1.95 -2.00 -29.65
C ASP A 244 1.00 -1.78 -28.46
N MET A 245 1.43 -2.08 -27.22
CA MET A 245 0.65 -1.75 -26.03
C MET A 245 0.51 -0.23 -25.81
N PHE A 246 1.51 0.55 -26.16
CA PHE A 246 1.43 2.01 -26.14
C PHE A 246 0.43 2.52 -27.20
N LEU A 247 0.50 2.01 -28.42
CA LEU A 247 -0.41 2.39 -29.49
C LEU A 247 -1.85 1.95 -29.21
N PHE A 248 -2.05 0.78 -28.62
CA PHE A 248 -3.37 0.32 -28.18
C PHE A 248 -3.97 1.27 -27.14
N SER A 249 -3.17 1.70 -26.14
CA SER A 249 -3.61 2.70 -25.17
C SER A 249 -3.96 4.03 -25.86
N PHE A 250 -3.21 4.43 -26.87
CA PHE A 250 -3.49 5.64 -27.63
C PHE A 250 -4.81 5.51 -28.41
N CYS A 251 -5.00 4.43 -29.17
CA CYS A 251 -6.23 4.17 -29.94
C CYS A 251 -7.47 4.07 -29.03
N THR A 252 -7.32 3.56 -27.80
CA THR A 252 -8.40 3.50 -26.81
C THR A 252 -8.56 4.79 -26.00
N ARG A 253 -8.20 5.94 -26.56
CA ARG A 253 -8.32 7.29 -25.96
C ARG A 253 -7.65 7.40 -24.59
N GLY A 254 -6.53 6.68 -24.38
CA GLY A 254 -5.74 6.72 -23.17
C GLY A 254 -6.21 5.81 -22.05
N MET A 255 -6.65 4.67 -22.43
CA MET A 255 -6.92 3.63 -21.48
C MET A 255 -5.73 3.41 -20.55
N SER A 256 -5.96 3.35 -19.25
CA SER A 256 -4.87 3.10 -18.31
C SER A 256 -4.37 1.67 -18.42
N PHE A 257 -3.08 1.44 -18.12
CA PHE A 257 -2.50 0.10 -18.23
C PHE A 257 -3.23 -0.96 -17.40
N VAL A 258 -3.74 -0.58 -16.22
CA VAL A 258 -4.53 -1.51 -15.40
C VAL A 258 -5.87 -1.86 -16.06
N ASP A 259 -6.50 -0.91 -16.74
CA ASP A 259 -7.75 -1.17 -17.45
C ASP A 259 -7.49 -2.06 -18.67
N MET A 260 -6.39 -1.80 -19.43
CA MET A 260 -5.94 -2.67 -20.53
C MET A 260 -5.69 -4.11 -20.08
N ALA A 261 -4.96 -4.29 -18.96
CA ALA A 261 -4.60 -5.62 -18.48
C ALA A 261 -5.81 -6.46 -18.07
N TYR A 262 -6.85 -5.82 -17.56
CA TYR A 262 -8.08 -6.51 -17.13
C TYR A 262 -9.23 -6.42 -18.13
N LEU A 263 -8.98 -5.93 -19.34
CA LEU A 263 -9.96 -5.89 -20.41
C LEU A 263 -10.31 -7.30 -20.86
N LYS A 264 -11.60 -7.63 -20.90
CA LYS A 264 -12.08 -8.98 -21.22
C LYS A 264 -12.49 -9.09 -22.67
N LYS A 265 -12.37 -10.29 -23.26
CA LYS A 265 -12.86 -10.58 -24.60
C LYS A 265 -14.33 -10.24 -24.79
N LYS A 266 -15.15 -10.47 -23.75
CA LYS A 266 -16.59 -10.16 -23.75
C LYS A 266 -16.93 -8.66 -23.75
N ASP A 267 -15.94 -7.80 -23.44
CA ASP A 267 -16.13 -6.35 -23.42
C ASP A 267 -16.14 -5.75 -24.83
N LEU A 268 -15.70 -6.54 -25.84
CA LEU A 268 -15.76 -6.20 -27.26
C LEU A 268 -17.03 -6.82 -27.87
N LYS A 269 -17.98 -5.98 -28.29
CA LYS A 269 -19.24 -6.40 -28.91
C LYS A 269 -19.71 -5.38 -29.96
N ASN A 270 -20.22 -5.88 -31.08
CA ASN A 270 -20.84 -5.07 -32.13
C ASN A 270 -19.98 -3.87 -32.58
N GLY A 271 -18.67 -4.05 -32.70
CA GLY A 271 -17.77 -2.97 -33.11
C GLY A 271 -17.46 -1.94 -32.02
N TYR A 272 -17.83 -2.20 -30.78
CA TYR A 272 -17.57 -1.31 -29.66
C TYR A 272 -16.90 -2.04 -28.50
N LEU A 273 -15.93 -1.39 -27.89
CA LEU A 273 -15.26 -1.80 -26.67
C LEU A 273 -15.89 -1.07 -25.49
N THR A 274 -16.61 -1.78 -24.62
CA THR A 274 -17.28 -1.20 -23.45
C THR A 274 -16.70 -1.78 -22.17
N TYR A 275 -16.08 -0.97 -21.35
CA TYR A 275 -15.43 -1.41 -20.13
C TYR A 275 -15.67 -0.44 -18.95
N ARG A 276 -15.55 -0.95 -17.74
CA ARG A 276 -15.68 -0.15 -16.53
C ARG A 276 -14.30 0.21 -15.99
N ARG A 277 -14.00 1.52 -15.93
CA ARG A 277 -12.72 2.02 -15.47
C ARG A 277 -12.46 1.62 -14.02
N LYS A 278 -11.36 0.92 -13.74
CA LYS A 278 -11.03 0.43 -12.38
C LYS A 278 -10.82 1.54 -11.34
N LYS A 279 -10.36 2.71 -11.76
CA LYS A 279 -10.09 3.82 -10.84
C LYS A 279 -11.35 4.52 -10.36
N THR A 280 -12.34 4.70 -11.21
CA THR A 280 -13.52 5.55 -10.96
C THR A 280 -14.85 4.79 -11.02
N GLY A 281 -14.85 3.55 -11.53
CA GLY A 281 -16.07 2.79 -11.77
C GLY A 281 -16.90 3.30 -12.98
N GLN A 282 -16.44 4.32 -13.69
CA GLN A 282 -17.13 4.89 -14.85
C GLN A 282 -17.18 3.89 -15.99
N LEU A 283 -18.35 3.73 -16.62
CA LEU A 283 -18.48 2.98 -17.86
C LEU A 283 -18.01 3.83 -19.02
N LEU A 284 -17.13 3.28 -19.85
CA LEU A 284 -16.57 3.94 -21.02
C LEU A 284 -16.78 3.04 -22.24
N THR A 285 -17.17 3.65 -23.36
CA THR A 285 -17.34 2.97 -24.65
C THR A 285 -16.44 3.62 -25.68
N VAL A 286 -15.71 2.82 -26.41
CA VAL A 286 -14.78 3.24 -27.47
C VAL A 286 -15.10 2.43 -28.71
N GLU A 287 -15.18 3.08 -29.86
CA GLU A 287 -15.34 2.43 -31.15
C GLU A 287 -14.11 1.57 -31.46
N TRP A 288 -14.35 0.33 -31.91
CA TRP A 288 -13.29 -0.60 -32.26
C TRP A 288 -12.76 -0.30 -33.66
N THR A 289 -11.50 0.07 -33.74
CA THR A 289 -10.86 0.42 -35.01
C THR A 289 -10.06 -0.74 -35.59
N ARG A 290 -9.82 -0.70 -36.90
CA ARG A 290 -8.94 -1.66 -37.58
C ARG A 290 -7.54 -1.71 -36.95
N GLN A 291 -7.01 -0.56 -36.56
CA GLN A 291 -5.69 -0.48 -35.93
C GLN A 291 -5.62 -1.24 -34.59
N MET A 292 -6.70 -1.25 -33.82
CA MET A 292 -6.77 -2.05 -32.58
C MET A 292 -6.82 -3.53 -32.90
N GLN A 293 -7.54 -3.92 -33.95
CA GLN A 293 -7.61 -5.30 -34.42
C GLN A 293 -6.25 -5.79 -34.91
N ASP A 294 -5.57 -5.01 -35.76
CA ASP A 294 -4.24 -5.34 -36.28
C ASP A 294 -3.23 -5.59 -35.14
N ILE A 295 -3.33 -4.83 -34.04
CA ILE A 295 -2.47 -5.04 -32.86
C ILE A 295 -2.79 -6.37 -32.18
N ILE A 296 -4.07 -6.72 -32.03
CA ILE A 296 -4.46 -7.97 -31.36
C ILE A 296 -4.09 -9.18 -32.19
N ASP A 297 -4.35 -9.13 -33.51
CA ASP A 297 -4.10 -10.25 -34.44
C ASP A 297 -2.61 -10.60 -34.56
N LYS A 298 -1.73 -9.67 -34.16
CA LYS A 298 -0.28 -9.88 -34.15
C LYS A 298 0.19 -10.85 -33.07
N TYR A 299 -0.62 -11.07 -32.05
CA TYR A 299 -0.26 -11.90 -30.90
C TYR A 299 -1.13 -13.16 -30.79
N PRO A 300 -0.59 -14.25 -30.23
CA PRO A 300 -1.38 -15.44 -29.96
C PRO A 300 -2.61 -15.12 -29.10
N ILE A 301 -3.70 -15.83 -29.35
CA ILE A 301 -4.93 -15.69 -28.57
C ILE A 301 -4.62 -15.97 -27.10
N ASN A 302 -4.93 -15.02 -26.23
CA ASN A 302 -4.75 -15.19 -24.80
C ASN A 302 -5.58 -16.39 -24.28
N PRO A 303 -4.99 -17.37 -23.59
CA PRO A 303 -5.73 -18.53 -23.08
C PRO A 303 -6.77 -18.16 -22.00
N THR A 304 -6.65 -16.98 -21.39
CA THR A 304 -7.54 -16.50 -20.34
C THR A 304 -8.75 -15.74 -20.91
N GLN A 305 -9.63 -15.27 -20.04
CA GLN A 305 -10.74 -14.40 -20.42
C GLN A 305 -10.31 -12.99 -20.89
N TYR A 306 -9.05 -12.60 -20.66
CA TYR A 306 -8.56 -11.26 -20.96
C TYR A 306 -8.23 -11.10 -22.46
N LEU A 307 -8.45 -9.89 -22.97
CA LEU A 307 -8.29 -9.58 -24.39
C LEU A 307 -6.82 -9.49 -24.80
N LEU A 308 -6.00 -8.79 -24.01
CA LEU A 308 -4.59 -8.59 -24.28
C LEU A 308 -3.72 -9.61 -23.53
N PRO A 309 -2.56 -10.01 -24.08
CA PRO A 309 -1.67 -11.01 -23.46
C PRO A 309 -0.82 -10.40 -22.34
N LEU A 310 -1.45 -9.69 -21.40
CA LEU A 310 -0.84 -9.04 -20.25
C LEU A 310 -0.99 -9.88 -18.97
N ILE A 311 -2.09 -10.65 -18.88
CA ILE A 311 -2.38 -11.62 -17.84
C ILE A 311 -2.62 -12.96 -18.55
N LEU A 312 -1.74 -13.93 -18.30
CA LEU A 312 -1.73 -15.22 -18.99
C LEU A 312 -2.25 -16.37 -18.14
N ARG A 313 -2.48 -16.15 -16.85
CA ARG A 313 -2.97 -17.15 -15.88
C ARG A 313 -3.99 -16.51 -14.94
N GLU A 314 -5.04 -17.27 -14.65
CA GLU A 314 -6.12 -16.89 -13.70
C GLU A 314 -6.01 -17.76 -12.45
N ASP A 315 -4.93 -17.58 -11.70
CA ASP A 315 -4.52 -18.35 -10.52
C ASP A 315 -4.40 -17.49 -9.26
N GLY A 316 -5.00 -16.30 -9.24
CA GLY A 316 -4.87 -15.31 -8.17
C GLY A 316 -3.61 -14.43 -8.28
N SER A 317 -2.72 -14.71 -9.25
CA SER A 317 -1.51 -13.92 -9.49
C SER A 317 -1.69 -12.78 -10.50
N GLU A 318 -2.91 -12.51 -10.99
CA GLU A 318 -3.21 -11.56 -12.06
C GLU A 318 -2.64 -10.17 -11.76
N ARG A 319 -2.76 -9.74 -10.49
CA ARG A 319 -2.20 -8.45 -10.04
C ARG A 319 -0.68 -8.40 -10.21
N ARG A 320 0.02 -9.46 -9.84
CA ARG A 320 1.48 -9.57 -9.97
C ARG A 320 1.90 -9.61 -11.43
N GLN A 321 1.16 -10.36 -12.26
CA GLN A 321 1.43 -10.48 -13.68
C GLN A 321 1.34 -9.12 -14.36
N TYR A 322 0.23 -8.37 -14.21
CA TYR A 322 0.12 -7.06 -14.85
C TYR A 322 1.14 -6.04 -14.32
N GLN A 323 1.50 -6.09 -13.03
CA GLN A 323 2.53 -5.21 -12.48
C GLN A 323 3.91 -5.47 -13.09
N ASN A 324 4.28 -6.74 -13.25
CA ASN A 324 5.52 -7.15 -13.90
C ASN A 324 5.55 -6.73 -15.38
N GLN A 325 4.45 -6.95 -16.11
CA GLN A 325 4.34 -6.53 -17.50
C GLN A 325 4.42 -5.00 -17.63
N MET A 326 3.75 -4.27 -16.74
CA MET A 326 3.83 -2.81 -16.72
C MET A 326 5.27 -2.32 -16.51
N MET A 327 6.05 -2.95 -15.63
CA MET A 327 7.46 -2.59 -15.42
C MET A 327 8.31 -2.87 -16.67
N LYS A 328 8.14 -4.04 -17.30
CA LYS A 328 8.85 -4.43 -18.52
C LYS A 328 8.53 -3.46 -19.67
N ILE A 329 7.26 -3.26 -19.96
CA ILE A 329 6.80 -2.35 -21.04
C ILE A 329 7.30 -0.93 -20.78
N ASN A 330 7.21 -0.43 -19.56
CA ASN A 330 7.72 0.89 -19.24
C ASN A 330 9.23 1.03 -19.45
N ARG A 331 10.03 -0.01 -19.22
CA ARG A 331 11.47 -0.02 -19.52
C ARG A 331 11.68 0.04 -21.03
N HIS A 332 11.02 -0.84 -21.79
CA HIS A 332 11.16 -0.87 -23.24
C HIS A 332 10.65 0.41 -23.93
N LEU A 333 9.62 1.07 -23.38
CA LEU A 333 9.19 2.39 -23.89
C LEU A 333 10.24 3.48 -23.68
N LYS A 334 11.11 3.36 -22.67
CA LYS A 334 12.26 4.28 -22.54
C LYS A 334 13.33 3.99 -23.60
N ASP A 335 13.56 2.72 -23.88
CA ASP A 335 14.50 2.32 -24.91
C ASP A 335 14.02 2.84 -26.29
N ILE A 336 12.73 2.69 -26.60
CA ILE A 336 12.11 3.27 -27.80
C ILE A 336 12.24 4.80 -27.82
N ALA A 337 12.00 5.49 -26.70
CA ALA A 337 12.16 6.93 -26.60
C ALA A 337 13.60 7.38 -26.90
N SER A 338 14.59 6.59 -26.47
CA SER A 338 16.00 6.86 -26.78
C SER A 338 16.30 6.70 -28.28
N LEU A 339 15.73 5.68 -28.96
CA LEU A 339 15.90 5.47 -30.40
C LEU A 339 15.42 6.67 -31.24
N ILE A 340 14.36 7.33 -30.82
CA ILE A 340 13.81 8.51 -31.52
C ILE A 340 14.27 9.85 -30.92
N LYS A 341 15.34 9.82 -30.14
CA LYS A 341 15.97 11.00 -29.51
C LYS A 341 14.97 11.88 -28.75
N LEU A 342 14.00 11.28 -28.07
CA LEU A 342 13.15 12.02 -27.14
C LEU A 342 13.97 12.39 -25.89
N PRO A 343 13.78 13.60 -25.34
CA PRO A 343 14.52 13.99 -24.14
C PRO A 343 14.27 13.00 -22.99
N VAL A 344 15.35 12.36 -22.53
CA VAL A 344 15.37 11.28 -21.52
C VAL A 344 14.84 11.73 -20.14
N SER A 345 14.59 13.01 -19.94
CA SER A 345 13.86 13.51 -18.77
C SER A 345 12.48 12.88 -18.57
N MET A 346 12.04 12.06 -19.53
CA MET A 346 10.89 11.13 -19.40
C MET A 346 11.18 9.92 -18.51
N GLY A 347 12.45 9.67 -18.14
CA GLY A 347 12.94 8.42 -17.57
C GLY A 347 12.50 8.05 -16.15
N HIS A 348 11.99 8.96 -15.34
CA HIS A 348 11.76 8.65 -13.93
C HIS A 348 10.30 8.34 -13.52
N ARG A 349 9.29 8.49 -14.39
CA ARG A 349 7.89 8.17 -14.06
C ARG A 349 7.05 7.79 -15.28
N THR A 350 7.33 6.65 -15.86
CA THR A 350 6.58 6.03 -16.96
C THR A 350 5.11 5.71 -16.67
N LYS A 351 4.63 5.87 -15.48
CA LYS A 351 3.18 5.88 -15.15
C LYS A 351 2.38 6.92 -15.96
N ARG A 352 3.04 7.84 -16.67
CA ARG A 352 2.41 8.93 -17.42
C ARG A 352 2.33 8.69 -18.93
N PHE A 353 3.03 7.71 -19.50
CA PHE A 353 2.83 7.35 -20.90
C PHE A 353 1.37 6.93 -21.14
N PHE A 354 0.81 6.13 -20.24
CA PHE A 354 -0.57 5.68 -20.29
C PHE A 354 -1.61 6.67 -19.73
N GLN A 355 -1.20 7.78 -19.11
CA GLN A 355 -2.14 8.80 -18.60
C GLN A 355 -2.43 9.91 -19.60
N TRP A 356 -1.73 9.94 -20.72
CA TRP A 356 -1.70 11.14 -21.56
C TRP A 356 -2.78 11.21 -22.62
N SER A 357 -3.32 10.12 -23.09
CA SER A 357 -4.27 10.08 -24.21
C SER A 357 -5.68 10.61 -23.89
N GLY A 358 -6.00 10.94 -22.64
CA GLY A 358 -7.37 11.31 -22.22
C GLY A 358 -7.88 12.69 -22.66
N LYS A 359 -7.08 13.53 -23.31
CA LYS A 359 -7.51 14.88 -23.71
C LYS A 359 -7.51 15.20 -25.20
N MET A 360 -7.14 14.26 -26.07
CA MET A 360 -7.18 14.47 -27.51
C MET A 360 -8.36 13.79 -28.23
N GLY A 361 -9.25 13.16 -27.51
CA GLY A 361 -10.40 12.43 -28.06
C GLY A 361 -11.55 13.29 -28.56
N GLU A 362 -11.46 14.63 -28.52
CA GLU A 362 -12.54 15.51 -28.97
C GLU A 362 -12.32 16.13 -30.40
N ARG A 363 -11.26 15.73 -31.11
CA ARG A 363 -10.97 16.30 -32.43
C ARG A 363 -10.49 15.27 -33.47
N PHE A 364 -11.07 14.08 -33.48
CA PHE A 364 -10.96 13.20 -34.65
C PHE A 364 -12.22 12.39 -34.82
#